data_055ef1817aaa35bc7a405a23212bb2ca
#
_entry.id   055ef1817aaa35bc7a405a23212bb2ca
#
_cell.length_a   1.000
_cell.length_b   1.000
_cell.length_c   1.000
_cell.angle_alpha   90.00
_cell.angle_beta   90.00
_cell.angle_gamma   90.00
#
_symmetry.space_group_name_H-M   'P 1'
#
loop_
_entity.id
_entity.type
_entity.pdbx_description
1 polymer ?
#
loop_
_entity_poly.entity_id
_entity_poly.type
_entity_poly.pdbx_seq_one_letter_code
_entity_poly.pdbx_strand_id
1 'polypeptide(L)'
;MQLSHTRPVAASRFDDPNLVSTAGLVPVVALAERSGLLTLADEHLSVPTDKGSNAGRKIGSLVAGMVAGADSIADMTLLRHGAMKTLFDRPYAPSTLGSFLREFTFGHVRQLDAVASRFLCHLAEKTPIVDRADGRAMIDIDDSIIEVHGHSKQGSSYGYSGVRGLNSLITTLTTSTTAPVIVGQRLRRGSCGSSRGAARMIADTLTTVGRMRAAAAISATTSGNGDKSKSALKPLVRADSAFFGYPTIGAAIRGGADVSITTGLNSVIRSAISTIAGDAWTPIEYTHALFDEQTQRWISVAEVAEIPFTAFASQKKAHHVPGRLIVRRIPDLRPKKDQGQRQLFDVWRFHAFFTTTDPADLDTVAADKIHRRHAIIEQVHADLKNSALAHMPSAHFCANAAWLVCAVMAFNLTRAAATLTGDPALVKATTGTIRHKIISVPARIAYSARKLTLHLPTGWPWENPWITLFESMFRRNIPISA
;
A
#
# COMPACT_ATOMS: atom_id res chain seq x y z
N MET A 1 -29.77 15.34 -19.65
CA MET A 1 -29.19 14.73 -20.86
C MET A 1 -29.81 13.37 -21.05
N GLN A 2 -30.45 13.10 -22.16
CA GLN A 2 -31.08 11.81 -22.44
C GLN A 2 -30.14 11.02 -23.34
N LEU A 3 -29.65 9.86 -22.86
CA LEU A 3 -28.84 8.93 -23.66
C LEU A 3 -29.78 8.11 -24.55
N SER A 4 -29.67 8.25 -25.87
CA SER A 4 -30.40 7.46 -26.84
C SER A 4 -29.46 6.91 -27.89
N HIS A 5 -29.78 5.74 -28.44
CA HIS A 5 -29.04 5.18 -29.56
C HIS A 5 -29.35 5.96 -30.84
N THR A 6 -28.32 6.35 -31.60
CA THR A 6 -28.46 6.98 -32.91
C THR A 6 -29.01 6.01 -33.96
N ARG A 7 -28.74 4.72 -33.78
CA ARG A 7 -29.25 3.61 -34.60
C ARG A 7 -29.58 2.44 -33.70
N PRO A 8 -30.65 1.68 -33.95
CA PRO A 8 -30.97 0.49 -33.19
C PRO A 8 -29.89 -0.58 -33.38
N VAL A 9 -29.44 -1.21 -32.27
CA VAL A 9 -28.53 -2.36 -32.32
C VAL A 9 -29.35 -3.59 -32.67
N ALA A 10 -29.07 -4.21 -33.81
CA ALA A 10 -29.83 -5.34 -34.33
C ALA A 10 -29.26 -6.71 -33.94
N ALA A 11 -27.97 -6.81 -33.62
CA ALA A 11 -27.31 -8.06 -33.24
C ALA A 11 -26.04 -7.82 -32.43
N SER A 12 -25.63 -8.83 -31.63
CA SER A 12 -24.32 -8.88 -30.95
C SER A 12 -23.69 -10.26 -31.21
N ARG A 13 -22.37 -10.31 -31.45
CA ARG A 13 -21.64 -11.56 -31.73
C ARG A 13 -20.26 -11.50 -31.07
N PHE A 14 -19.76 -12.66 -30.62
CA PHE A 14 -18.41 -12.85 -30.10
C PHE A 14 -17.52 -13.53 -31.16
N ASP A 15 -17.34 -12.90 -32.29
CA ASP A 15 -16.71 -13.45 -33.52
C ASP A 15 -15.44 -12.73 -33.97
N ASP A 16 -15.01 -11.64 -33.28
CA ASP A 16 -13.75 -10.97 -33.62
C ASP A 16 -12.59 -11.47 -32.70
N PRO A 17 -11.67 -12.31 -33.25
CA PRO A 17 -10.53 -12.84 -32.50
C PRO A 17 -9.44 -11.81 -32.24
N ASN A 18 -9.51 -10.61 -32.82
CA ASN A 18 -8.49 -9.56 -32.72
C ASN A 18 -8.77 -8.54 -31.63
N LEU A 19 -9.88 -8.68 -30.90
CA LEU A 19 -10.22 -7.75 -29.82
C LEU A 19 -9.46 -8.05 -28.54
N VAL A 20 -9.01 -6.98 -27.86
CA VAL A 20 -8.30 -6.96 -26.58
C VAL A 20 -9.11 -6.10 -25.61
N SER A 21 -9.39 -6.61 -24.43
CA SER A 21 -10.16 -5.85 -23.41
C SER A 21 -9.29 -4.97 -22.52
N THR A 22 -7.99 -5.27 -22.41
CA THR A 22 -7.07 -4.67 -21.43
C THR A 22 -5.71 -4.39 -22.07
N ALA A 23 -5.71 -3.52 -23.10
CA ALA A 23 -4.50 -3.17 -23.86
C ALA A 23 -3.40 -2.52 -22.98
N GLY A 24 -3.79 -1.84 -21.90
CA GLY A 24 -2.84 -1.28 -20.95
C GLY A 24 -2.00 -2.29 -20.18
N LEU A 25 -2.36 -3.58 -20.20
CA LEU A 25 -1.49 -4.64 -19.70
C LEU A 25 -0.18 -4.75 -20.48
N VAL A 26 -0.15 -4.39 -21.75
CA VAL A 26 1.06 -4.51 -22.59
C VAL A 26 2.24 -3.74 -22.00
N PRO A 27 2.16 -2.42 -21.75
CA PRO A 27 3.26 -1.71 -21.11
C PRO A 27 3.48 -2.12 -19.65
N VAL A 28 2.43 -2.51 -18.91
CA VAL A 28 2.57 -2.90 -17.50
C VAL A 28 3.29 -4.25 -17.34
N VAL A 29 2.99 -5.23 -18.17
CA VAL A 29 3.71 -6.52 -18.17
C VAL A 29 5.17 -6.31 -18.63
N ALA A 30 5.41 -5.44 -19.62
CA ALA A 30 6.78 -5.08 -20.01
C ALA A 30 7.57 -4.45 -18.85
N LEU A 31 6.92 -3.60 -18.02
CA LEU A 31 7.52 -3.06 -16.80
C LEU A 31 7.84 -4.18 -15.78
N ALA A 32 6.93 -5.12 -15.59
CA ALA A 32 7.12 -6.25 -14.69
C ALA A 32 8.32 -7.13 -15.12
N GLU A 33 8.41 -7.45 -16.41
CA GLU A 33 9.52 -8.21 -16.98
C GLU A 33 10.86 -7.48 -16.84
N ARG A 34 10.91 -6.20 -17.20
CA ARG A 34 12.10 -5.36 -17.06
C ARG A 34 12.55 -5.20 -15.61
N SER A 35 11.61 -5.25 -14.67
CA SER A 35 11.88 -5.23 -13.23
C SER A 35 12.19 -6.63 -12.68
N GLY A 36 12.27 -7.63 -13.55
CA GLY A 36 12.75 -8.97 -13.23
C GLY A 36 11.73 -9.86 -12.50
N LEU A 37 10.42 -9.58 -12.56
CA LEU A 37 9.43 -10.37 -11.82
C LEU A 37 9.54 -11.87 -12.10
N LEU A 38 9.62 -12.26 -13.38
CA LEU A 38 9.67 -13.66 -13.78
C LEU A 38 10.98 -14.32 -13.36
N THR A 39 12.11 -13.66 -13.64
CA THR A 39 13.45 -14.16 -13.30
C THR A 39 13.62 -14.31 -11.79
N LEU A 40 13.22 -13.30 -11.00
CA LEU A 40 13.28 -13.37 -9.53
C LEU A 40 12.43 -14.53 -8.97
N ALA A 41 11.25 -14.77 -9.57
CA ALA A 41 10.41 -15.88 -9.14
C ALA A 41 11.02 -17.24 -9.53
N ASP A 42 11.62 -17.37 -10.71
CA ASP A 42 12.28 -18.63 -11.13
C ASP A 42 13.55 -18.91 -10.30
N GLU A 43 14.30 -17.87 -9.90
CA GLU A 43 15.51 -18.01 -9.08
C GLU A 43 15.25 -18.27 -7.61
N HIS A 44 14.20 -17.69 -7.05
CA HIS A 44 14.01 -17.64 -5.59
C HIS A 44 12.80 -18.41 -5.08
N LEU A 45 11.93 -18.93 -5.97
CA LEU A 45 10.76 -19.71 -5.60
C LEU A 45 10.89 -21.14 -6.12
N SER A 46 11.11 -22.07 -5.21
CA SER A 46 11.24 -23.50 -5.55
C SER A 46 10.10 -24.30 -4.93
N VAL A 47 9.11 -24.66 -5.75
CA VAL A 47 8.00 -25.55 -5.40
C VAL A 47 8.34 -26.94 -5.97
N PRO A 48 8.66 -27.95 -5.15
CA PRO A 48 9.32 -29.17 -5.56
C PRO A 48 8.35 -30.22 -6.17
N THR A 49 7.36 -29.79 -6.92
CA THR A 49 6.42 -30.69 -7.62
C THR A 49 6.38 -30.31 -9.10
N ASP A 50 5.84 -31.20 -9.95
CA ASP A 50 5.57 -30.92 -11.36
C ASP A 50 4.69 -29.66 -11.55
N LYS A 51 3.81 -29.37 -10.59
CA LYS A 51 3.00 -28.16 -10.54
C LYS A 51 3.81 -26.89 -10.22
N GLY A 52 5.02 -27.04 -9.68
CA GLY A 52 5.97 -25.95 -9.41
C GLY A 52 6.73 -25.47 -10.65
N SER A 53 6.78 -26.22 -11.73
CA SER A 53 7.52 -25.87 -12.96
C SER A 53 7.07 -24.51 -13.52
N ASN A 54 8.02 -23.73 -14.07
CA ASN A 54 7.78 -22.38 -14.62
C ASN A 54 7.15 -21.42 -13.60
N ALA A 55 7.68 -21.39 -12.39
CA ALA A 55 7.16 -20.57 -11.29
C ALA A 55 7.04 -19.08 -11.68
N GLY A 56 8.06 -18.53 -12.35
CA GLY A 56 8.06 -17.13 -12.80
C GLY A 56 6.89 -16.80 -13.72
N ARG A 57 6.62 -17.64 -14.71
CA ARG A 57 5.47 -17.43 -15.62
C ARG A 57 4.12 -17.56 -14.91
N LYS A 58 3.98 -18.45 -13.94
CA LYS A 58 2.75 -18.60 -13.15
C LYS A 58 2.52 -17.41 -12.23
N ILE A 59 3.56 -16.94 -11.56
CA ILE A 59 3.50 -15.71 -10.74
C ILE A 59 3.20 -14.50 -11.64
N GLY A 60 3.88 -14.38 -12.80
CA GLY A 60 3.59 -13.33 -13.78
C GLY A 60 2.12 -13.34 -14.25
N SER A 61 1.55 -14.53 -14.50
CA SER A 61 0.14 -14.67 -14.88
C SER A 61 -0.80 -14.25 -13.76
N LEU A 62 -0.51 -14.63 -12.50
CA LEU A 62 -1.31 -14.21 -11.33
C LEU A 62 -1.27 -12.69 -11.15
N VAL A 63 -0.09 -12.09 -11.19
CA VAL A 63 0.09 -10.63 -11.05
C VAL A 63 -0.61 -9.88 -12.20
N ALA A 64 -0.41 -10.30 -13.45
CA ALA A 64 -1.05 -9.67 -14.61
C ALA A 64 -2.58 -9.78 -14.56
N GLY A 65 -3.11 -10.95 -14.14
CA GLY A 65 -4.56 -11.13 -13.93
C GLY A 65 -5.12 -10.16 -12.87
N MET A 66 -4.43 -10.01 -11.74
CA MET A 66 -4.83 -9.07 -10.68
C MET A 66 -4.75 -7.61 -11.14
N VAL A 67 -3.74 -7.23 -11.92
CA VAL A 67 -3.67 -5.90 -12.55
C VAL A 67 -4.87 -5.68 -13.48
N ALA A 68 -5.25 -6.70 -14.24
CA ALA A 68 -6.43 -6.67 -15.13
C ALA A 68 -7.77 -6.62 -14.36
N GLY A 69 -7.76 -6.93 -13.06
CA GLY A 69 -8.93 -6.87 -12.19
C GLY A 69 -9.42 -8.21 -11.65
N ALA A 70 -8.67 -9.29 -11.85
CA ALA A 70 -9.01 -10.58 -11.26
C ALA A 70 -8.95 -10.51 -9.72
N ASP A 71 -10.02 -10.88 -9.06
CA ASP A 71 -10.13 -11.03 -7.60
C ASP A 71 -10.36 -12.49 -7.18
N SER A 72 -10.49 -13.38 -8.14
CA SER A 72 -10.62 -14.82 -7.96
C SER A 72 -9.74 -15.61 -8.95
N ILE A 73 -9.56 -16.90 -8.67
CA ILE A 73 -8.84 -17.78 -9.61
C ILE A 73 -9.59 -17.91 -10.94
N ALA A 74 -10.90 -17.91 -10.94
CA ALA A 74 -11.72 -18.01 -12.15
C ALA A 74 -11.47 -16.83 -13.10
N ASP A 75 -11.29 -15.63 -12.54
CA ASP A 75 -11.07 -14.40 -13.32
C ASP A 75 -9.72 -14.34 -14.04
N MET A 76 -8.79 -15.25 -13.73
CA MET A 76 -7.56 -15.39 -14.51
C MET A 76 -7.84 -15.72 -15.98
N THR A 77 -9.09 -16.10 -16.35
CA THR A 77 -9.56 -16.19 -17.74
C THR A 77 -9.51 -14.86 -18.48
N LEU A 78 -9.49 -13.71 -17.78
CA LEU A 78 -9.33 -12.38 -18.39
C LEU A 78 -8.09 -12.26 -19.29
N LEU A 79 -7.06 -13.07 -19.04
CA LEU A 79 -5.84 -13.09 -19.84
C LEU A 79 -5.94 -14.00 -21.08
N ARG A 80 -7.07 -14.67 -21.32
CA ARG A 80 -7.15 -15.81 -22.26
C ARG A 80 -8.20 -15.68 -23.36
N HIS A 81 -8.95 -14.61 -23.41
CA HIS A 81 -9.99 -14.39 -24.42
C HIS A 81 -9.51 -13.49 -25.57
N GLY A 82 -10.17 -13.55 -26.69
CA GLY A 82 -9.86 -12.75 -27.86
C GLY A 82 -8.39 -12.81 -28.25
N ALA A 83 -7.82 -11.65 -28.52
CA ALA A 83 -6.42 -11.49 -28.89
C ALA A 83 -5.45 -11.47 -27.69
N MET A 84 -5.92 -11.58 -26.45
CA MET A 84 -5.03 -11.56 -25.27
C MET A 84 -3.95 -12.64 -25.32
N LYS A 85 -4.27 -13.85 -25.78
CA LYS A 85 -3.29 -14.95 -25.97
C LYS A 85 -2.32 -14.74 -27.14
N THR A 86 -2.55 -13.74 -27.98
CA THR A 86 -1.61 -13.33 -29.03
C THR A 86 -0.63 -12.28 -28.49
N LEU A 87 -1.06 -11.46 -27.53
CA LEU A 87 -0.22 -10.48 -26.86
C LEU A 87 0.69 -11.08 -25.79
N PHE A 88 0.22 -12.13 -25.11
CA PHE A 88 0.94 -12.76 -24.00
C PHE A 88 1.20 -14.24 -24.30
N ASP A 89 2.47 -14.66 -24.17
CA ASP A 89 2.86 -16.06 -24.43
C ASP A 89 2.23 -17.00 -23.39
N ARG A 90 1.22 -17.74 -23.83
CA ARG A 90 0.60 -18.85 -23.09
C ARG A 90 0.16 -18.53 -21.66
N PRO A 91 -0.78 -17.60 -21.45
CA PRO A 91 -1.32 -17.37 -20.11
C PRO A 91 -1.94 -18.65 -19.54
N TYR A 92 -1.58 -18.97 -18.30
CA TYR A 92 -1.99 -20.22 -17.65
C TYR A 92 -3.49 -20.26 -17.37
N ALA A 93 -4.07 -21.46 -17.46
CA ALA A 93 -5.47 -21.69 -17.11
C ALA A 93 -5.69 -21.48 -15.58
N PRO A 94 -6.88 -21.02 -15.17
CA PRO A 94 -7.22 -20.87 -13.76
C PRO A 94 -6.98 -22.14 -12.94
N SER A 95 -7.33 -23.33 -13.48
CA SER A 95 -7.09 -24.60 -12.81
C SER A 95 -5.62 -24.86 -12.53
N THR A 96 -4.73 -24.53 -13.46
CA THR A 96 -3.28 -24.67 -13.32
C THR A 96 -2.74 -23.72 -12.23
N LEU A 97 -3.18 -22.45 -12.24
CA LEU A 97 -2.79 -21.46 -11.24
C LEU A 97 -3.31 -21.82 -9.85
N GLY A 98 -4.55 -22.27 -9.75
CA GLY A 98 -5.13 -22.74 -8.49
C GLY A 98 -4.41 -23.98 -7.96
N SER A 99 -4.03 -24.93 -8.80
CA SER A 99 -3.24 -26.11 -8.40
C SER A 99 -1.85 -25.69 -7.94
N PHE A 100 -1.18 -24.80 -8.65
CA PHE A 100 0.12 -24.25 -8.26
C PHE A 100 0.08 -23.60 -6.87
N LEU A 101 -0.91 -22.73 -6.60
CA LEU A 101 -1.03 -22.09 -5.29
C LEU A 101 -1.28 -23.08 -4.15
N ARG A 102 -2.00 -24.17 -4.41
CA ARG A 102 -2.26 -25.21 -3.38
C ARG A 102 -1.01 -26.01 -2.98
N GLU A 103 0.03 -26.01 -3.78
CA GLU A 103 1.33 -26.63 -3.42
C GLU A 103 2.15 -25.78 -2.45
N PHE A 104 1.75 -24.53 -2.19
CA PHE A 104 2.52 -23.67 -1.32
C PHE A 104 2.49 -24.15 0.13
N THR A 105 3.67 -24.23 0.72
CA THR A 105 3.92 -24.33 2.14
C THR A 105 4.31 -22.98 2.71
N PHE A 106 4.46 -22.89 4.03
CA PHE A 106 4.96 -21.66 4.68
C PHE A 106 6.33 -21.23 4.13
N GLY A 107 7.24 -22.19 3.86
CA GLY A 107 8.55 -21.91 3.27
C GLY A 107 8.45 -21.24 1.90
N HIS A 108 7.56 -21.74 1.03
CA HIS A 108 7.34 -21.18 -0.30
C HIS A 108 6.74 -19.76 -0.24
N VAL A 109 5.85 -19.49 0.73
CA VAL A 109 5.35 -18.12 0.96
C VAL A 109 6.48 -17.19 1.34
N ARG A 110 7.44 -17.64 2.20
CA ARG A 110 8.61 -16.82 2.56
C ARG A 110 9.55 -16.57 1.39
N GLN A 111 9.72 -17.56 0.51
CA GLN A 111 10.47 -17.36 -0.73
C GLN A 111 9.78 -16.31 -1.63
N LEU A 112 8.46 -16.39 -1.76
CA LEU A 112 7.69 -15.42 -2.55
C LEU A 112 7.70 -14.01 -1.93
N ASP A 113 7.69 -13.88 -0.59
CA ASP A 113 7.92 -12.60 0.12
C ASP A 113 9.29 -11.98 -0.29
N ALA A 114 10.32 -12.82 -0.40
CA ALA A 114 11.65 -12.36 -0.82
C ALA A 114 11.68 -11.92 -2.29
N VAL A 115 10.91 -12.58 -3.17
CA VAL A 115 10.68 -12.14 -4.56
C VAL A 115 10.00 -10.77 -4.57
N ALA A 116 8.92 -10.59 -3.83
CA ALA A 116 8.17 -9.34 -3.77
C ALA A 116 9.02 -8.16 -3.29
N SER A 117 9.86 -8.38 -2.26
CA SER A 117 10.77 -7.35 -1.74
C SER A 117 11.81 -6.92 -2.79
N ARG A 118 12.44 -7.88 -3.51
CA ARG A 118 13.41 -7.60 -4.58
C ARG A 118 12.74 -6.92 -5.77
N PHE A 119 11.57 -7.41 -6.17
CA PHE A 119 10.79 -6.82 -7.25
C PHE A 119 10.43 -5.35 -6.96
N LEU A 120 10.03 -5.02 -5.73
CA LEU A 120 9.79 -3.64 -5.33
C LEU A 120 11.06 -2.78 -5.42
N CYS A 121 12.23 -3.30 -5.01
CA CYS A 121 13.50 -2.59 -5.17
C CYS A 121 13.78 -2.28 -6.65
N HIS A 122 13.62 -3.26 -7.54
CA HIS A 122 13.83 -3.06 -8.98
C HIS A 122 12.80 -2.12 -9.61
N LEU A 123 11.53 -2.14 -9.14
CA LEU A 123 10.54 -1.13 -9.55
C LEU A 123 10.99 0.28 -9.16
N ALA A 124 11.48 0.46 -7.92
CA ALA A 124 11.96 1.75 -7.43
C ALA A 124 13.23 2.24 -8.14
N GLU A 125 14.04 1.35 -8.69
CA GLU A 125 15.19 1.71 -9.55
C GLU A 125 14.74 2.23 -10.92
N LYS A 126 13.67 1.69 -11.47
CA LYS A 126 13.20 1.95 -12.84
C LYS A 126 12.08 2.98 -12.94
N THR A 127 11.45 3.32 -11.83
CA THR A 127 10.31 4.23 -11.79
C THR A 127 10.39 5.17 -10.59
N PRO A 128 9.79 6.36 -10.65
CA PRO A 128 9.74 7.27 -9.50
C PRO A 128 8.63 6.88 -8.50
N ILE A 129 8.43 5.58 -8.26
CA ILE A 129 7.42 5.09 -7.31
C ILE A 129 7.76 5.46 -5.85
N VAL A 130 9.04 5.66 -5.55
CA VAL A 130 9.54 6.18 -4.29
C VAL A 130 10.44 7.38 -4.60
N ASP A 131 10.17 8.48 -3.91
CA ASP A 131 11.01 9.66 -4.03
C ASP A 131 12.42 9.35 -3.50
N ARG A 132 13.41 9.64 -4.32
CA ARG A 132 14.82 9.46 -4.00
C ARG A 132 15.43 10.70 -3.36
N ALA A 133 14.72 11.83 -3.39
CA ALA A 133 15.15 13.08 -2.78
C ALA A 133 15.11 12.97 -1.24
N ASP A 134 15.78 13.91 -0.57
CA ASP A 134 16.08 13.96 0.87
C ASP A 134 14.88 13.95 1.84
N GLY A 135 13.72 13.48 1.39
CA GLY A 135 12.50 13.40 2.18
C GLY A 135 12.56 12.29 3.24
N ARG A 136 11.87 12.53 4.38
CA ARG A 136 11.69 11.50 5.40
C ARG A 136 10.79 10.39 4.87
N ALA A 137 11.24 9.14 4.92
CA ALA A 137 10.42 7.97 4.63
C ALA A 137 9.44 7.74 5.77
N MET A 138 8.14 7.73 5.47
CA MET A 138 7.07 7.39 6.41
C MET A 138 6.72 5.92 6.20
N ILE A 139 6.84 5.13 7.26
CA ILE A 139 6.51 3.70 7.27
C ILE A 139 5.30 3.52 8.16
N ASP A 140 4.17 3.15 7.55
CA ASP A 140 2.96 2.85 8.31
C ASP A 140 2.81 1.35 8.46
N ILE A 141 2.36 0.88 9.62
CA ILE A 141 2.01 -0.52 9.88
C ILE A 141 0.59 -0.59 10.41
N ASP A 142 -0.20 -1.47 9.81
CA ASP A 142 -1.57 -1.72 10.22
C ASP A 142 -2.01 -3.11 9.77
N ASP A 143 -3.10 -3.60 10.38
CA ASP A 143 -3.72 -4.87 10.02
C ASP A 143 -5.21 -4.72 9.77
N SER A 144 -5.72 -5.56 8.87
CA SER A 144 -7.14 -5.55 8.54
C SER A 144 -7.66 -6.98 8.34
N ILE A 145 -8.93 -7.19 8.68
CA ILE A 145 -9.60 -8.45 8.42
C ILE A 145 -10.09 -8.48 6.98
N ILE A 146 -9.71 -9.53 6.26
CA ILE A 146 -10.29 -9.89 4.97
C ILE A 146 -11.38 -10.89 5.26
N GLU A 147 -12.63 -10.48 5.07
CA GLU A 147 -13.80 -11.32 5.30
C GLU A 147 -13.77 -12.56 4.41
N VAL A 148 -14.17 -13.68 4.96
CA VAL A 148 -14.28 -14.93 4.21
C VAL A 148 -15.63 -15.58 4.46
N HIS A 149 -16.27 -15.92 3.35
CA HIS A 149 -17.49 -16.70 3.34
C HIS A 149 -17.16 -18.19 3.20
N GLY A 150 -17.94 -19.06 3.84
CA GLY A 150 -17.70 -20.50 3.84
C GLY A 150 -16.88 -21.03 5.03
N HIS A 151 -17.22 -22.23 5.48
CA HIS A 151 -16.79 -22.78 6.77
C HIS A 151 -15.39 -23.41 6.73
N SER A 152 -14.87 -23.82 5.56
CA SER A 152 -13.68 -24.67 5.43
C SER A 152 -12.37 -23.91 5.13
N LYS A 153 -12.33 -22.58 5.28
CA LYS A 153 -11.08 -21.83 5.05
C LYS A 153 -10.14 -21.94 6.27
N GLN A 154 -8.97 -22.52 6.05
CA GLN A 154 -7.95 -22.68 7.10
C GLN A 154 -7.52 -21.33 7.68
N GLY A 155 -7.47 -21.24 9.01
CA GLY A 155 -7.05 -20.05 9.74
C GLY A 155 -8.12 -18.96 9.85
N SER A 156 -9.29 -19.11 9.22
CA SER A 156 -10.38 -18.17 9.40
C SER A 156 -10.97 -18.27 10.79
N SER A 157 -11.21 -17.13 11.41
CA SER A 157 -11.80 -17.02 12.75
C SER A 157 -12.32 -15.61 12.97
N TYR A 158 -13.11 -15.42 14.00
CA TYR A 158 -13.55 -14.10 14.45
C TYR A 158 -12.39 -13.40 15.14
N GLY A 159 -12.07 -12.21 14.68
CA GLY A 159 -11.10 -11.31 15.28
C GLY A 159 -11.74 -10.21 16.12
N TYR A 160 -10.97 -9.19 16.43
CA TYR A 160 -11.42 -8.00 17.17
C TYR A 160 -12.66 -7.31 16.53
N SER A 161 -12.73 -7.29 15.22
CA SER A 161 -13.84 -6.64 14.48
C SER A 161 -15.17 -7.39 14.58
N GLY A 162 -15.22 -8.59 15.17
CA GLY A 162 -16.41 -9.44 15.14
C GLY A 162 -16.72 -10.05 13.76
N VAL A 163 -15.89 -9.79 12.75
CA VAL A 163 -16.03 -10.36 11.40
C VAL A 163 -15.18 -11.62 11.30
N ARG A 164 -15.74 -12.68 10.71
CA ARG A 164 -15.00 -13.90 10.42
C ARG A 164 -14.14 -13.72 9.18
N GLY A 165 -12.83 -13.90 9.33
CA GLY A 165 -11.92 -13.68 8.23
C GLY A 165 -10.50 -14.18 8.47
N LEU A 166 -9.61 -13.75 7.60
CA LEU A 166 -8.17 -13.85 7.73
C LEU A 166 -7.60 -12.44 7.97
N ASN A 167 -6.58 -12.35 8.80
CA ASN A 167 -5.96 -11.06 9.12
C ASN A 167 -4.78 -10.79 8.19
N SER A 168 -4.78 -9.63 7.54
CA SER A 168 -3.70 -9.14 6.70
C SER A 168 -2.95 -8.02 7.42
N LEU A 169 -1.71 -8.29 7.84
CA LEU A 169 -0.77 -7.27 8.35
C LEU A 169 0.05 -6.75 7.17
N ILE A 170 0.09 -5.44 6.98
CA ILE A 170 0.91 -4.80 5.96
C ILE A 170 1.75 -3.67 6.54
N THR A 171 2.84 -3.34 5.84
CA THR A 171 3.57 -2.10 6.00
C THR A 171 3.63 -1.35 4.68
N THR A 172 3.45 -0.04 4.74
CA THR A 172 3.54 0.83 3.58
C THR A 172 4.69 1.81 3.72
N LEU A 173 5.19 2.28 2.61
CA LEU A 173 6.17 3.37 2.52
C LEU A 173 5.54 4.51 1.73
N THR A 174 5.59 5.70 2.29
CA THR A 174 5.24 6.96 1.63
C THR A 174 6.33 7.99 1.83
N THR A 175 6.42 8.96 0.93
CA THR A 175 7.20 10.18 1.10
C THR A 175 6.27 11.39 0.99
N SER A 176 6.78 12.59 1.07
CA SER A 176 5.97 13.81 0.92
C SER A 176 5.32 13.94 -0.47
N THR A 177 5.92 13.33 -1.49
CA THR A 177 5.58 13.49 -2.92
C THR A 177 4.96 12.23 -3.53
N THR A 178 5.16 11.04 -2.95
CA THR A 178 4.72 9.77 -3.53
C THR A 178 3.47 9.20 -2.85
N ALA A 179 2.70 8.45 -3.61
CA ALA A 179 1.62 7.62 -3.08
C ALA A 179 2.20 6.39 -2.35
N PRO A 180 1.43 5.77 -1.42
CA PRO A 180 1.93 4.63 -0.66
C PRO A 180 2.21 3.42 -1.57
N VAL A 181 3.34 2.74 -1.28
CA VAL A 181 3.66 1.41 -1.79
C VAL A 181 3.71 0.42 -0.62
N ILE A 182 3.38 -0.83 -0.87
CA ILE A 182 3.39 -1.87 0.17
C ILE A 182 4.78 -2.51 0.19
N VAL A 183 5.46 -2.43 1.34
CA VAL A 183 6.83 -2.95 1.52
C VAL A 183 6.85 -4.32 2.17
N GLY A 184 5.93 -4.57 3.09
CA GLY A 184 5.81 -5.84 3.78
C GLY A 184 4.37 -6.30 3.90
N GLN A 185 4.14 -7.60 3.86
CA GLN A 185 2.82 -8.22 3.98
C GLN A 185 2.91 -9.55 4.73
N ARG A 186 1.83 -9.88 5.46
CA ARG A 186 1.70 -11.18 6.14
C ARG A 186 0.24 -11.54 6.32
N LEU A 187 -0.17 -12.69 5.77
CA LEU A 187 -1.44 -13.29 6.13
C LEU A 187 -1.32 -13.98 7.49
N ARG A 188 -2.32 -13.78 8.36
CA ARG A 188 -2.39 -14.34 9.73
C ARG A 188 -3.77 -14.93 9.96
N ARG A 189 -3.92 -15.72 11.02
CA ARG A 189 -5.24 -16.19 11.47
C ARG A 189 -6.15 -15.01 11.81
N GLY A 190 -7.45 -15.14 11.59
CA GLY A 190 -8.41 -14.07 11.84
C GLY A 190 -8.43 -13.55 13.28
N SER A 191 -8.19 -14.43 14.27
CA SER A 191 -8.09 -14.07 15.69
C SER A 191 -6.71 -13.58 16.13
N CYS A 192 -5.79 -13.29 15.18
CA CYS A 192 -4.46 -12.83 15.51
C CYS A 192 -4.51 -11.40 16.05
N GLY A 193 -3.92 -11.14 17.22
CA GLY A 193 -3.78 -9.77 17.74
C GLY A 193 -2.85 -8.93 16.86
N SER A 194 -3.15 -7.64 16.73
CA SER A 194 -2.51 -6.72 15.77
C SER A 194 -0.98 -6.66 15.94
N SER A 195 -0.46 -6.53 17.16
CA SER A 195 0.98 -6.44 17.43
C SER A 195 1.77 -7.75 17.17
N ARG A 196 1.09 -8.90 17.03
CA ARG A 196 1.80 -10.17 16.81
C ARG A 196 2.52 -10.19 15.46
N GLY A 197 3.84 -10.30 15.49
CA GLY A 197 4.69 -10.29 14.29
C GLY A 197 5.07 -8.90 13.77
N ALA A 198 4.56 -7.83 14.37
CA ALA A 198 4.84 -6.46 13.97
C ALA A 198 6.34 -6.12 14.06
N ALA A 199 7.02 -6.49 15.14
CA ALA A 199 8.44 -6.27 15.31
C ALA A 199 9.28 -6.86 14.17
N ARG A 200 8.99 -8.08 13.76
CA ARG A 200 9.66 -8.73 12.63
C ARG A 200 9.32 -8.04 11.31
N MET A 201 8.05 -7.68 11.11
CA MET A 201 7.60 -6.99 9.91
C MET A 201 8.32 -5.64 9.76
N ILE A 202 8.43 -4.85 10.82
CA ILE A 202 9.15 -3.58 10.83
C ILE A 202 10.63 -3.78 10.48
N ALA A 203 11.30 -4.78 11.08
CA ALA A 203 12.70 -5.06 10.79
C ALA A 203 12.91 -5.45 9.31
N ASP A 204 12.06 -6.32 8.76
CA ASP A 204 12.10 -6.73 7.35
C ASP A 204 11.82 -5.52 6.43
N THR A 205 10.86 -4.66 6.79
CA THR A 205 10.52 -3.42 6.07
C THR A 205 11.69 -2.44 6.05
N LEU A 206 12.28 -2.14 7.20
CA LEU A 206 13.42 -1.23 7.30
C LEU A 206 14.63 -1.73 6.51
N THR A 207 14.86 -3.04 6.50
CA THR A 207 15.90 -3.67 5.66
C THR A 207 15.62 -3.43 4.18
N THR A 208 14.38 -3.59 3.72
CA THR A 208 14.00 -3.34 2.33
C THR A 208 14.13 -1.86 1.95
N VAL A 209 13.65 -0.95 2.81
CA VAL A 209 13.78 0.51 2.62
C VAL A 209 15.26 0.92 2.57
N GLY A 210 16.09 0.33 3.43
CA GLY A 210 17.55 0.55 3.39
C GLY A 210 18.19 0.16 2.06
N ARG A 211 17.79 -0.98 1.49
CA ARG A 211 18.25 -1.41 0.14
C ARG A 211 17.80 -0.45 -0.95
N MET A 212 16.54 -0.01 -0.92
CA MET A 212 16.01 0.96 -1.90
C MET A 212 16.77 2.29 -1.84
N ARG A 213 17.09 2.79 -0.65
CA ARG A 213 17.88 4.01 -0.45
C ARG A 213 19.34 3.86 -0.92
N ALA A 214 19.97 2.73 -0.61
CA ALA A 214 21.35 2.46 -1.05
C ALA A 214 21.45 2.41 -2.59
N ALA A 215 20.50 1.74 -3.26
CA ALA A 215 20.45 1.70 -4.72
C ALA A 215 20.24 3.11 -5.33
N ALA A 216 19.40 3.94 -4.71
CA ALA A 216 19.18 5.32 -5.12
C ALA A 216 20.44 6.19 -4.98
N ALA A 217 21.19 6.04 -3.88
CA ALA A 217 22.44 6.76 -3.65
C ALA A 217 23.53 6.42 -4.69
N ILE A 218 23.67 5.12 -5.05
CA ILE A 218 24.59 4.67 -6.11
C ILE A 218 24.24 5.31 -7.46
N SER A 219 22.95 5.33 -7.81
CA SER A 219 22.47 5.95 -9.06
C SER A 219 22.76 7.46 -9.12
N ALA A 220 22.60 8.18 -8.00
CA ALA A 220 22.86 9.62 -7.92
C ALA A 220 24.36 9.95 -8.08
N THR A 221 25.25 9.15 -7.51
CA THR A 221 26.72 9.33 -7.67
C THR A 221 27.17 9.10 -9.10
N THR A 222 26.57 8.16 -9.81
CA THR A 222 26.89 7.86 -11.23
C THR A 222 26.40 8.97 -12.17
N SER A 223 25.35 9.71 -11.79
CA SER A 223 24.77 10.79 -12.60
C SER A 223 25.38 12.20 -12.32
N GLY A 224 26.36 12.32 -11.44
CA GLY A 224 27.08 13.59 -11.14
C GLY A 224 26.24 14.66 -10.41
N ASN A 225 25.02 14.36 -9.97
CA ASN A 225 24.06 15.34 -9.46
C ASN A 225 23.79 15.22 -7.94
N GLY A 226 24.71 14.64 -7.19
CA GLY A 226 24.56 14.41 -5.75
C GLY A 226 25.21 15.50 -4.90
N ASP A 227 24.43 16.40 -4.34
CA ASP A 227 24.88 17.23 -3.21
C ASP A 227 25.08 16.32 -1.98
N LYS A 228 26.34 16.07 -1.61
CA LYS A 228 26.76 15.14 -0.55
C LYS A 228 26.50 15.66 0.87
N SER A 229 25.84 16.82 1.04
CA SER A 229 25.85 17.53 2.33
C SER A 229 24.64 17.26 3.24
N LYS A 230 23.55 16.65 2.77
CA LYS A 230 22.39 16.36 3.61
C LYS A 230 22.31 14.90 4.02
N SER A 231 22.55 14.64 5.30
CA SER A 231 22.23 13.34 5.92
C SER A 231 20.75 13.04 5.74
N ALA A 232 20.41 11.93 5.11
CA ALA A 232 19.03 11.53 4.92
C ALA A 232 18.35 11.38 6.29
N LEU A 233 17.18 12.02 6.46
CA LEU A 233 16.38 11.93 7.68
C LEU A 233 16.07 10.47 8.01
N LYS A 234 16.07 10.13 9.31
CA LYS A 234 15.67 8.80 9.77
C LYS A 234 14.25 8.46 9.29
N PRO A 235 13.99 7.22 8.87
CA PRO A 235 12.62 6.78 8.63
C PRO A 235 11.76 6.99 9.87
N LEU A 236 10.47 7.26 9.68
CA LEU A 236 9.50 7.38 10.76
C LEU A 236 8.48 6.25 10.67
N VAL A 237 8.45 5.38 11.67
CA VAL A 237 7.44 4.31 11.80
C VAL A 237 6.22 4.86 12.52
N ARG A 238 5.05 4.78 11.87
CA ARG A 238 3.77 5.24 12.43
C ARG A 238 2.82 4.06 12.61
N ALA A 239 2.06 4.07 13.68
CA ALA A 239 1.07 3.03 13.97
C ALA A 239 -0.02 3.52 14.92
N ASP A 240 -1.11 2.76 14.98
CA ASP A 240 -2.15 2.94 15.99
C ASP A 240 -1.74 2.37 17.38
N SER A 241 -2.63 2.49 18.35
CA SER A 241 -2.38 2.08 19.73
C SER A 241 -2.22 0.56 19.92
N ALA A 242 -2.73 -0.27 19.01
CA ALA A 242 -2.58 -1.72 19.07
C ALA A 242 -1.11 -2.16 18.90
N PHE A 243 -0.29 -1.31 18.29
CA PHE A 243 1.14 -1.55 18.09
C PHE A 243 2.03 -0.89 19.16
N PHE A 244 1.45 -0.18 20.13
CA PHE A 244 2.21 0.45 21.21
C PHE A 244 2.76 -0.58 22.20
N GLY A 245 3.95 -1.08 21.92
CA GLY A 245 4.64 -2.07 22.73
C GLY A 245 6.14 -2.07 22.48
N TYR A 246 6.95 -2.40 23.52
CA TYR A 246 8.41 -2.40 23.41
C TYR A 246 8.93 -3.25 22.25
N PRO A 247 8.40 -4.47 21.96
CA PRO A 247 8.89 -5.25 20.83
C PRO A 247 8.82 -4.50 19.49
N THR A 248 7.74 -3.77 19.26
CA THR A 248 7.49 -2.99 18.04
C THR A 248 8.40 -1.76 17.98
N ILE A 249 8.37 -0.94 19.03
CA ILE A 249 9.16 0.30 19.14
C ILE A 249 10.65 -0.03 19.14
N GLY A 250 11.08 -1.01 19.92
CA GLY A 250 12.47 -1.44 19.96
C GLY A 250 12.98 -1.99 18.62
N ALA A 251 12.13 -2.64 17.82
CA ALA A 251 12.50 -3.09 16.48
C ALA A 251 12.73 -1.90 15.53
N ALA A 252 11.89 -0.87 15.59
CA ALA A 252 12.05 0.35 14.81
C ALA A 252 13.36 1.09 15.17
N ILE A 253 13.62 1.29 16.45
CA ILE A 253 14.83 1.97 16.95
C ILE A 253 16.09 1.20 16.56
N ARG A 254 16.13 -0.12 16.75
CA ARG A 254 17.28 -0.95 16.32
C ARG A 254 17.50 -0.92 14.81
N GLY A 255 16.43 -0.73 14.04
CA GLY A 255 16.50 -0.53 12.60
C GLY A 255 16.86 0.89 12.15
N GLY A 256 17.20 1.79 13.09
CA GLY A 256 17.60 3.18 12.80
C GLY A 256 16.44 4.11 12.45
N ALA A 257 15.20 3.77 12.86
CA ALA A 257 14.02 4.58 12.62
C ALA A 257 13.54 5.28 13.90
N ASP A 258 12.91 6.45 13.74
CA ASP A 258 12.08 7.06 14.74
C ASP A 258 10.67 6.42 14.75
N VAL A 259 9.93 6.66 15.82
CA VAL A 259 8.55 6.17 15.93
C VAL A 259 7.57 7.31 16.22
N SER A 260 6.32 7.11 15.80
CA SER A 260 5.17 7.97 16.12
C SER A 260 3.95 7.07 16.27
N ILE A 261 3.64 6.63 17.48
CA ILE A 261 2.65 5.58 17.74
C ILE A 261 1.61 6.08 18.72
N THR A 262 0.33 5.95 18.35
CA THR A 262 -0.79 6.32 19.24
C THR A 262 -0.69 5.57 20.58
N THR A 263 -0.98 6.23 21.69
CA THR A 263 -1.05 5.59 23.00
C THR A 263 -2.50 5.46 23.46
N GLY A 264 -2.81 4.37 24.16
CA GLY A 264 -4.08 4.29 24.88
C GLY A 264 -4.10 5.25 26.07
N LEU A 265 -5.25 5.86 26.34
CA LEU A 265 -5.44 6.77 27.49
C LEU A 265 -5.59 6.00 28.83
N ASN A 266 -4.55 5.27 29.23
CA ASN A 266 -4.47 4.60 30.53
C ASN A 266 -4.15 5.62 31.66
N SER A 267 -4.07 5.15 32.92
CA SER A 267 -3.82 6.01 34.08
C SER A 267 -2.49 6.77 33.98
N VAL A 268 -1.43 6.13 33.49
CA VAL A 268 -0.10 6.76 33.31
C VAL A 268 -0.17 7.90 32.32
N ILE A 269 -0.78 7.68 31.15
CA ILE A 269 -0.95 8.71 30.12
C ILE A 269 -1.86 9.84 30.60
N ARG A 270 -2.96 9.52 31.31
CA ARG A 270 -3.85 10.55 31.88
C ARG A 270 -3.13 11.39 32.93
N SER A 271 -2.34 10.77 33.81
CA SER A 271 -1.52 11.46 34.78
C SER A 271 -0.48 12.37 34.10
N ALA A 272 0.17 11.91 33.04
CA ALA A 272 1.09 12.73 32.27
C ALA A 272 0.37 13.92 31.60
N ILE A 273 -0.82 13.73 31.01
CA ILE A 273 -1.62 14.82 30.42
C ILE A 273 -2.00 15.87 31.45
N SER A 274 -2.32 15.48 32.69
CA SER A 274 -2.71 16.42 33.75
C SER A 274 -1.58 17.34 34.23
N THR A 275 -0.32 17.06 33.89
CA THR A 275 0.83 17.92 34.18
C THR A 275 1.05 19.03 33.14
N ILE A 276 0.33 18.99 31.99
CA ILE A 276 0.47 20.00 30.95
C ILE A 276 -0.13 21.32 31.43
N ALA A 277 0.70 22.36 31.48
CA ALA A 277 0.25 23.70 31.90
C ALA A 277 -0.77 24.27 30.89
N GLY A 278 -1.65 25.13 31.41
CA GLY A 278 -2.73 25.70 30.59
C GLY A 278 -2.26 26.57 29.42
N ASP A 279 -1.11 27.19 29.54
CA ASP A 279 -0.46 28.03 28.53
C ASP A 279 0.45 27.27 27.56
N ALA A 280 0.69 25.97 27.81
CA ALA A 280 1.51 25.11 26.92
C ALA A 280 0.78 24.63 25.65
N TRP A 281 -0.51 24.93 25.53
CA TRP A 281 -1.33 24.45 24.41
C TRP A 281 -1.26 25.40 23.23
N THR A 282 -0.82 24.87 22.09
CA THR A 282 -0.76 25.60 20.81
C THR A 282 -1.99 25.27 19.98
N PRO A 283 -2.80 26.26 19.58
CA PRO A 283 -3.95 26.03 18.70
C PRO A 283 -3.51 25.59 17.31
N ILE A 284 -4.25 24.64 16.74
CA ILE A 284 -4.07 24.17 15.36
C ILE A 284 -5.41 24.23 14.63
N GLU A 285 -5.36 24.59 13.35
CA GLU A 285 -6.54 24.56 12.48
C GLU A 285 -6.57 23.26 11.66
N TYR A 286 -7.76 22.66 11.56
CA TYR A 286 -7.99 21.57 10.62
C TYR A 286 -8.18 22.11 9.20
N THR A 287 -7.61 21.41 8.24
CA THR A 287 -7.77 21.74 6.80
C THR A 287 -9.24 21.66 6.35
N HIS A 288 -10.06 20.89 7.08
CA HIS A 288 -11.49 20.76 6.87
C HIS A 288 -12.19 20.95 8.20
N ALA A 289 -12.73 22.15 8.40
CA ALA A 289 -13.56 22.46 9.55
C ALA A 289 -14.90 21.72 9.44
N LEU A 290 -15.36 21.12 10.53
CA LEU A 290 -16.71 20.59 10.67
C LEU A 290 -17.58 21.64 11.35
N PHE A 291 -18.70 22.02 10.71
CA PHE A 291 -19.69 22.89 11.35
C PHE A 291 -20.54 22.04 12.30
N ASP A 292 -20.57 22.44 13.58
CA ASP A 292 -21.42 21.81 14.57
C ASP A 292 -22.74 22.60 14.65
N GLU A 293 -23.81 22.00 14.15
CA GLU A 293 -25.14 22.59 14.14
C GLU A 293 -25.72 22.85 15.54
N GLN A 294 -25.29 22.09 16.56
CA GLN A 294 -25.79 22.24 17.93
C GLN A 294 -25.17 23.44 18.65
N THR A 295 -23.88 23.68 18.44
CA THR A 295 -23.17 24.80 19.05
C THR A 295 -23.04 26.02 18.14
N GLN A 296 -23.51 25.91 16.87
CA GLN A 296 -23.37 26.94 15.83
C GLN A 296 -21.93 27.41 15.66
N ARG A 297 -20.95 26.50 15.81
CA ARG A 297 -19.53 26.79 15.71
C ARG A 297 -18.85 25.85 14.72
N TRP A 298 -17.88 26.37 14.02
CA TRP A 298 -16.96 25.56 13.26
C TRP A 298 -15.98 24.90 14.21
N ILE A 299 -15.98 23.56 14.25
CA ILE A 299 -14.93 22.76 14.92
C ILE A 299 -13.73 22.72 13.97
N SER A 300 -13.00 23.80 13.92
CA SER A 300 -11.75 23.89 13.17
C SER A 300 -10.54 23.93 14.09
N VAL A 301 -10.76 24.07 15.40
CA VAL A 301 -9.71 24.32 16.36
C VAL A 301 -9.51 23.09 17.24
N ALA A 302 -8.34 22.50 17.13
CA ALA A 302 -7.79 21.63 18.15
C ALA A 302 -6.56 22.31 18.75
N GLU A 303 -6.11 21.84 19.88
CA GLU A 303 -4.88 22.32 20.49
C GLU A 303 -3.93 21.15 20.70
N VAL A 304 -2.64 21.41 20.55
CA VAL A 304 -1.58 20.43 20.76
C VAL A 304 -0.59 20.92 21.79
N ALA A 305 -0.09 20.00 22.61
CA ALA A 305 0.99 20.22 23.54
C ALA A 305 1.90 19.00 23.58
N GLU A 306 3.09 19.17 24.13
CA GLU A 306 4.02 18.05 24.32
C GLU A 306 4.67 18.09 25.69
N ILE A 307 5.06 16.92 26.15
CA ILE A 307 5.85 16.76 27.39
C ILE A 307 6.93 15.69 27.15
N PRO A 308 8.09 15.81 27.83
CA PRO A 308 9.05 14.71 27.89
C PRO A 308 8.40 13.47 28.48
N PHE A 309 8.62 12.32 27.88
CA PHE A 309 8.01 11.06 28.31
C PHE A 309 8.94 9.88 28.08
N THR A 310 9.04 9.00 29.09
CA THR A 310 9.76 7.73 28.94
C THR A 310 8.75 6.59 28.80
N ALA A 311 8.65 6.03 27.60
CA ALA A 311 7.80 4.87 27.39
C ALA A 311 8.38 3.64 28.10
N PHE A 312 7.48 2.78 28.60
CA PHE A 312 7.80 1.52 29.29
C PHE A 312 8.63 1.67 30.57
N ALA A 313 8.51 2.79 31.30
CA ALA A 313 9.22 3.06 32.53
C ALA A 313 8.92 2.03 33.67
N SER A 314 7.79 1.32 33.60
CA SER A 314 7.45 0.21 34.49
C SER A 314 8.12 -1.12 34.16
N GLN A 315 8.83 -1.21 33.02
CA GLN A 315 9.54 -2.42 32.59
C GLN A 315 11.02 -2.37 33.00
N LYS A 316 11.79 -3.38 32.55
CA LYS A 316 13.26 -3.38 32.76
C LYS A 316 13.89 -2.13 32.15
N LYS A 317 14.92 -1.56 32.81
CA LYS A 317 15.61 -0.35 32.37
C LYS A 317 16.07 -0.40 30.91
N ALA A 318 16.47 -1.56 30.41
CA ALA A 318 16.85 -1.76 29.01
C ALA A 318 15.67 -1.60 28.01
N HIS A 319 14.44 -1.56 28.49
CA HIS A 319 13.24 -1.32 27.69
C HIS A 319 12.75 0.13 27.76
N HIS A 320 13.35 0.96 28.61
CA HIS A 320 12.96 2.35 28.70
C HIS A 320 13.32 3.08 27.41
N VAL A 321 12.35 3.78 26.84
CA VAL A 321 12.54 4.55 25.61
C VAL A 321 12.20 6.01 25.93
N PRO A 322 13.21 6.89 26.01
CA PRO A 322 12.98 8.32 26.15
C PRO A 322 12.41 8.91 24.84
N GLY A 323 11.56 9.90 24.94
CA GLY A 323 10.94 10.57 23.82
C GLY A 323 9.97 11.64 24.30
N ARG A 324 8.98 11.93 23.48
CA ARG A 324 7.94 12.94 23.74
C ARG A 324 6.56 12.31 23.68
N LEU A 325 5.69 12.69 24.59
CA LEU A 325 4.25 12.46 24.49
C LEU A 325 3.62 13.73 23.90
N ILE A 326 3.09 13.60 22.68
CA ILE A 326 2.34 14.68 22.05
C ILE A 326 0.87 14.41 22.28
N VAL A 327 0.18 15.43 22.76
CA VAL A 327 -1.23 15.37 23.13
C VAL A 327 -2.00 16.38 22.31
N ARG A 328 -3.05 15.94 21.67
CA ARG A 328 -4.04 16.79 21.02
C ARG A 328 -5.32 16.78 21.85
N ARG A 329 -5.88 17.95 22.15
CA ARG A 329 -7.19 18.10 22.74
C ARG A 329 -8.17 18.74 21.76
N ILE A 330 -9.40 18.24 21.78
CA ILE A 330 -10.51 18.79 21.00
C ILE A 330 -11.70 18.97 21.93
N PRO A 331 -12.54 20.00 21.77
CA PRO A 331 -13.76 20.16 22.55
C PRO A 331 -14.64 18.90 22.45
N ASP A 332 -15.13 18.40 23.57
CA ASP A 332 -16.09 17.29 23.58
C ASP A 332 -17.52 17.85 23.53
N LEU A 333 -18.08 17.88 22.36
CA LEU A 333 -19.40 18.43 22.06
C LEU A 333 -20.54 17.43 22.24
N ARG A 334 -20.24 16.20 22.69
CA ARG A 334 -21.27 15.17 22.87
C ARG A 334 -22.15 15.52 24.06
N PRO A 335 -23.52 15.62 23.88
CA PRO A 335 -24.40 15.80 24.99
C PRO A 335 -24.32 14.58 25.91
N LYS A 336 -24.00 14.79 27.19
CA LYS A 336 -24.16 13.73 28.19
C LYS A 336 -25.64 13.46 28.35
N LYS A 337 -26.07 12.22 28.24
CA LYS A 337 -27.46 11.76 28.32
C LYS A 337 -28.16 12.04 29.65
N ASP A 338 -27.43 12.40 30.71
CA ASP A 338 -27.95 12.71 32.00
C ASP A 338 -27.21 13.90 32.58
N GLN A 339 -27.79 15.08 32.52
CA GLN A 339 -27.70 16.14 33.49
C GLN A 339 -28.14 17.47 32.90
N GLY A 340 -29.28 17.98 33.37
CA GLY A 340 -29.84 19.30 33.06
C GLY A 340 -29.04 20.50 33.61
N GLN A 341 -27.73 20.37 33.81
CA GLN A 341 -26.83 21.49 34.18
C GLN A 341 -25.91 21.82 33.00
N ARG A 342 -25.98 23.06 32.50
CA ARG A 342 -24.98 23.64 31.63
C ARG A 342 -23.60 23.49 32.29
N GLN A 343 -22.69 22.77 31.62
CA GLN A 343 -21.31 22.67 32.09
C GLN A 343 -20.64 24.05 31.97
N LEU A 344 -20.14 24.57 33.08
CA LEU A 344 -19.39 25.82 33.15
C LEU A 344 -17.96 25.71 32.60
N PHE A 345 -17.49 24.51 32.27
CA PHE A 345 -16.11 24.26 31.78
C PHE A 345 -16.13 23.45 30.52
N ASP A 346 -15.22 23.78 29.60
CA ASP A 346 -14.96 23.02 28.39
C ASP A 346 -14.51 21.59 28.72
N VAL A 347 -15.26 20.60 28.25
CA VAL A 347 -14.86 19.19 28.37
C VAL A 347 -14.00 18.83 27.16
N TRP A 348 -12.78 18.42 27.43
CA TRP A 348 -11.83 18.08 26.39
C TRP A 348 -11.76 16.57 26.16
N ARG A 349 -11.68 16.18 24.90
CA ARG A 349 -11.32 14.83 24.47
C ARG A 349 -9.85 14.83 24.03
N PHE A 350 -9.07 13.93 24.61
CA PHE A 350 -7.64 13.84 24.36
C PHE A 350 -7.30 12.71 23.39
N HIS A 351 -6.31 12.98 22.54
CA HIS A 351 -5.64 11.99 21.70
C HIS A 351 -4.14 12.15 21.95
N ALA A 352 -3.45 11.06 22.30
CA ALA A 352 -2.04 11.11 22.61
C ALA A 352 -1.27 10.10 21.77
N PHE A 353 -0.06 10.47 21.37
CA PHE A 353 0.88 9.58 20.73
C PHE A 353 2.30 9.82 21.25
N PHE A 354 3.07 8.75 21.28
CA PHE A 354 4.46 8.78 21.67
C PHE A 354 5.36 8.89 20.43
N THR A 355 6.38 9.75 20.49
CA THR A 355 7.36 9.89 19.41
C THR A 355 8.78 9.99 19.93
N THR A 356 9.74 9.48 19.15
CA THR A 356 11.18 9.62 19.37
C THR A 356 11.83 10.67 18.45
N THR A 357 11.02 11.35 17.62
CA THR A 357 11.57 12.41 16.75
C THR A 357 12.09 13.59 17.58
N ASP A 358 13.22 14.15 17.14
CA ASP A 358 13.76 15.37 17.76
C ASP A 358 12.81 16.56 17.49
N PRO A 359 12.54 17.45 18.49
CA PRO A 359 11.79 18.68 18.27
C PRO A 359 12.36 19.58 17.17
N ALA A 360 13.69 19.58 16.99
CA ALA A 360 14.35 20.32 15.91
C ALA A 360 14.02 19.79 14.53
N ASP A 361 13.75 18.48 14.40
CA ASP A 361 13.33 17.84 13.14
C ASP A 361 11.84 17.99 12.87
N LEU A 362 11.03 17.84 13.93
CA LEU A 362 9.58 17.95 13.91
C LEU A 362 9.10 18.61 15.19
N ASP A 363 8.69 19.86 15.12
CA ASP A 363 8.01 20.52 16.22
C ASP A 363 6.67 19.84 16.57
N THR A 364 6.02 20.25 17.64
CA THR A 364 4.78 19.66 18.14
C THR A 364 3.67 19.64 17.09
N VAL A 365 3.49 20.75 16.35
CA VAL A 365 2.43 20.91 15.35
C VAL A 365 2.72 20.05 14.13
N ALA A 366 3.96 20.06 13.64
CA ALA A 366 4.39 19.25 12.50
C ALA A 366 4.31 17.74 12.83
N ALA A 367 4.70 17.35 14.06
CA ALA A 367 4.62 15.97 14.51
C ALA A 367 3.16 15.48 14.56
N ASP A 368 2.21 16.27 15.09
CA ASP A 368 0.78 15.94 15.07
C ASP A 368 0.26 15.83 13.64
N LYS A 369 0.60 16.78 12.77
CA LYS A 369 0.19 16.76 11.37
C LYS A 369 0.69 15.52 10.63
N ILE A 370 1.95 15.12 10.85
CA ILE A 370 2.55 13.93 10.25
C ILE A 370 1.94 12.65 10.83
N HIS A 371 1.72 12.61 12.17
CA HIS A 371 1.10 11.46 12.82
C HIS A 371 -0.29 11.18 12.25
N ARG A 372 -1.14 12.18 12.09
CA ARG A 372 -2.51 12.03 11.55
C ARG A 372 -2.54 11.49 10.12
N ARG A 373 -1.50 11.70 9.33
CA ARG A 373 -1.40 11.14 7.97
C ARG A 373 -1.22 9.62 7.94
N HIS A 374 -1.06 8.97 9.11
CA HIS A 374 -1.05 7.50 9.21
C HIS A 374 -2.31 6.86 8.60
N ALA A 375 -3.46 7.52 8.65
CA ALA A 375 -4.71 7.05 8.07
C ALA A 375 -4.62 6.68 6.56
N ILE A 376 -3.56 7.04 5.86
CA ILE A 376 -3.33 6.63 4.47
C ILE A 376 -3.27 5.11 4.29
N ILE A 377 -2.84 4.35 5.31
CA ILE A 377 -2.76 2.89 5.24
C ILE A 377 -4.14 2.25 5.18
N GLU A 378 -5.16 2.88 5.79
CA GLU A 378 -6.55 2.43 5.71
C GLU A 378 -7.06 2.46 4.26
N GLN A 379 -6.66 3.50 3.49
CA GLN A 379 -6.98 3.60 2.05
C GLN A 379 -6.30 2.49 1.25
N VAL A 380 -5.08 2.09 1.63
CA VAL A 380 -4.38 0.95 0.99
C VAL A 380 -5.12 -0.36 1.27
N HIS A 381 -5.55 -0.58 2.52
CA HIS A 381 -6.38 -1.74 2.85
C HIS A 381 -7.71 -1.75 2.07
N ALA A 382 -8.37 -0.60 1.97
CA ALA A 382 -9.63 -0.47 1.21
C ALA A 382 -9.39 -0.74 -0.29
N ASP A 383 -8.32 -0.22 -0.88
CA ASP A 383 -7.98 -0.45 -2.29
C ASP A 383 -7.70 -1.94 -2.57
N LEU A 384 -6.95 -2.62 -1.69
CA LEU A 384 -6.71 -4.06 -1.80
C LEU A 384 -8.01 -4.89 -1.69
N LYS A 385 -8.90 -4.55 -0.75
CA LYS A 385 -10.20 -5.22 -0.55
C LYS A 385 -11.17 -4.98 -1.70
N ASN A 386 -11.06 -3.85 -2.39
CA ASN A 386 -11.85 -3.52 -3.58
C ASN A 386 -11.21 -4.05 -4.89
N SER A 387 -10.16 -4.87 -4.77
CA SER A 387 -9.45 -5.45 -5.90
C SER A 387 -9.06 -6.91 -5.61
N ALA A 388 -7.83 -7.29 -5.78
CA ALA A 388 -7.34 -8.68 -5.67
C ALA A 388 -7.61 -9.37 -4.32
N LEU A 389 -7.90 -8.63 -3.24
CA LEU A 389 -8.26 -9.19 -1.93
C LEU A 389 -9.76 -9.11 -1.61
N ALA A 390 -10.62 -8.81 -2.60
CA ALA A 390 -12.08 -8.93 -2.41
C ALA A 390 -12.48 -10.37 -2.01
N HIS A 391 -11.71 -11.35 -2.48
CA HIS A 391 -11.89 -12.75 -2.14
C HIS A 391 -10.57 -13.43 -1.75
N MET A 392 -10.67 -14.45 -0.88
CA MET A 392 -9.61 -15.41 -0.63
C MET A 392 -9.90 -16.69 -1.42
N PRO A 393 -9.11 -17.01 -2.49
CA PRO A 393 -9.52 -17.97 -3.51
C PRO A 393 -9.44 -19.43 -3.07
N SER A 394 -8.79 -19.76 -1.96
CA SER A 394 -8.51 -21.14 -1.57
C SER A 394 -9.04 -21.50 -0.18
N ALA A 395 -9.28 -22.78 0.07
CA ALA A 395 -9.44 -23.30 1.42
C ALA A 395 -8.10 -23.37 2.18
N HIS A 396 -6.97 -23.46 1.49
CA HIS A 396 -5.64 -23.62 2.07
C HIS A 396 -5.03 -22.29 2.50
N PHE A 397 -4.54 -22.18 3.73
CA PHE A 397 -3.97 -20.96 4.27
C PHE A 397 -2.75 -20.47 3.50
N CYS A 398 -1.81 -21.35 3.16
CA CYS A 398 -0.59 -20.95 2.44
C CYS A 398 -0.88 -20.51 0.99
N ALA A 399 -1.89 -21.09 0.34
CA ALA A 399 -2.35 -20.63 -0.98
C ALA A 399 -2.91 -19.20 -0.92
N ASN A 400 -3.71 -18.88 0.11
CA ASN A 400 -4.22 -17.55 0.35
C ASN A 400 -3.10 -16.56 0.75
N ALA A 401 -2.09 -17.04 1.48
CA ALA A 401 -0.92 -16.22 1.80
C ALA A 401 -0.10 -15.87 0.54
N ALA A 402 0.11 -16.83 -0.36
CA ALA A 402 0.75 -16.58 -1.65
C ALA A 402 -0.08 -15.63 -2.54
N TRP A 403 -1.42 -15.77 -2.51
CA TRP A 403 -2.34 -14.85 -3.19
C TRP A 403 -2.17 -13.41 -2.69
N LEU A 404 -2.09 -13.20 -1.36
CA LEU A 404 -1.82 -11.88 -0.78
C LEU A 404 -0.50 -11.30 -1.30
N VAL A 405 0.57 -12.10 -1.39
CA VAL A 405 1.86 -11.61 -1.90
C VAL A 405 1.75 -11.20 -3.37
N CYS A 406 1.05 -11.99 -4.21
CA CYS A 406 0.78 -11.63 -5.60
C CYS A 406 -0.05 -10.34 -5.70
N ALA A 407 -1.06 -10.17 -4.84
CA ALA A 407 -1.88 -8.96 -4.79
C ALA A 407 -1.05 -7.72 -4.45
N VAL A 408 -0.10 -7.83 -3.52
CA VAL A 408 0.84 -6.74 -3.19
C VAL A 408 1.76 -6.42 -4.37
N MET A 409 2.29 -7.42 -5.07
CA MET A 409 3.09 -7.19 -6.27
C MET A 409 2.27 -6.51 -7.37
N ALA A 410 1.03 -6.91 -7.59
CA ALA A 410 0.12 -6.29 -8.56
C ALA A 410 -0.22 -4.84 -8.16
N PHE A 411 -0.48 -4.58 -6.88
CA PHE A 411 -0.70 -3.24 -6.34
C PHE A 411 0.50 -2.32 -6.63
N ASN A 412 1.71 -2.74 -6.25
CA ASN A 412 2.92 -1.96 -6.44
C ASN A 412 3.25 -1.75 -7.92
N LEU A 413 3.04 -2.76 -8.76
CA LEU A 413 3.24 -2.67 -10.21
C LEU A 413 2.27 -1.67 -10.85
N THR A 414 0.99 -1.69 -10.44
CA THR A 414 -0.03 -0.73 -10.92
C THR A 414 0.35 0.70 -10.51
N ARG A 415 0.82 0.90 -9.27
CA ARG A 415 1.34 2.18 -8.78
C ARG A 415 2.55 2.65 -9.57
N ALA A 416 3.52 1.76 -9.83
CA ALA A 416 4.70 2.07 -10.62
C ALA A 416 4.33 2.48 -12.05
N ALA A 417 3.41 1.76 -12.69
CA ALA A 417 2.91 2.12 -14.02
C ALA A 417 2.24 3.51 -14.04
N ALA A 418 1.46 3.83 -13.00
CA ALA A 418 0.84 5.15 -12.88
C ALA A 418 1.87 6.29 -12.79
N THR A 419 3.01 6.09 -12.13
CA THR A 419 4.07 7.12 -12.08
C THR A 419 4.70 7.39 -13.44
N LEU A 420 4.69 6.41 -14.33
CA LEU A 420 5.24 6.53 -15.69
C LEU A 420 4.28 7.19 -16.68
N THR A 421 3.04 7.45 -16.28
CA THR A 421 2.06 8.18 -17.11
C THR A 421 2.34 9.68 -17.19
N GLY A 422 3.10 10.24 -16.26
CA GLY A 422 3.32 11.68 -16.10
C GLY A 422 2.12 12.46 -15.58
N ASP A 423 0.99 11.80 -15.26
CA ASP A 423 -0.22 12.44 -14.75
C ASP A 423 -0.27 12.42 -13.21
N PRO A 424 -0.16 13.57 -12.52
CA PRO A 424 -0.18 13.65 -11.07
C PRO A 424 -1.46 13.12 -10.42
N ALA A 425 -2.60 13.17 -11.12
CA ALA A 425 -3.87 12.64 -10.62
C ALA A 425 -3.85 11.10 -10.62
N LEU A 426 -3.25 10.47 -11.64
CA LEU A 426 -3.09 9.02 -11.70
C LEU A 426 -2.10 8.50 -10.66
N VAL A 427 -1.02 9.24 -10.38
CA VAL A 427 -0.05 8.87 -9.33
C VAL A 427 -0.73 8.70 -7.97
N LYS A 428 -1.72 9.53 -7.65
CA LYS A 428 -2.45 9.49 -6.37
C LYS A 428 -3.73 8.64 -6.40
N ALA A 429 -4.14 8.17 -7.58
CA ALA A 429 -5.39 7.44 -7.76
C ALA A 429 -5.37 6.05 -7.12
N THR A 430 -6.53 5.46 -6.83
CA THR A 430 -6.64 4.05 -6.44
C THR A 430 -6.26 3.13 -7.61
N THR A 431 -5.89 1.89 -7.31
CA THR A 431 -5.58 0.90 -8.36
C THR A 431 -6.81 0.63 -9.24
N GLY A 432 -8.01 0.69 -8.69
CA GLY A 432 -9.26 0.60 -9.45
C GLY A 432 -9.43 1.73 -10.46
N THR A 433 -9.10 2.98 -10.08
CA THR A 433 -9.13 4.14 -10.99
C THR A 433 -8.08 4.01 -12.08
N ILE A 434 -6.84 3.61 -11.74
CA ILE A 434 -5.77 3.40 -12.71
C ILE A 434 -6.17 2.30 -13.69
N ARG A 435 -6.75 1.20 -13.19
CA ARG A 435 -7.26 0.10 -14.02
C ARG A 435 -8.28 0.61 -15.03
N HIS A 436 -9.29 1.34 -14.57
CA HIS A 436 -10.34 1.86 -15.43
C HIS A 436 -9.81 2.78 -16.53
N LYS A 437 -8.87 3.67 -16.18
CA LYS A 437 -8.40 4.71 -17.11
C LYS A 437 -7.28 4.24 -18.05
N ILE A 438 -6.40 3.36 -17.57
CA ILE A 438 -5.14 3.00 -18.24
C ILE A 438 -5.10 1.51 -18.66
N ILE A 439 -5.55 0.59 -17.80
CA ILE A 439 -5.41 -0.86 -18.06
C ILE A 439 -6.55 -1.37 -18.93
N SER A 440 -7.79 -1.07 -18.58
CA SER A 440 -9.00 -1.57 -19.25
C SER A 440 -9.36 -0.77 -20.52
N VAL A 441 -8.34 -0.35 -21.25
CA VAL A 441 -8.53 0.27 -22.58
C VAL A 441 -8.72 -0.84 -23.60
N PRO A 442 -9.84 -0.89 -24.33
CA PRO A 442 -10.02 -1.88 -25.39
C PRO A 442 -9.12 -1.56 -26.58
N ALA A 443 -8.70 -2.59 -27.29
CA ALA A 443 -7.97 -2.41 -28.53
C ALA A 443 -8.35 -3.51 -29.53
N ARG A 444 -8.02 -3.26 -30.79
CA ARG A 444 -7.99 -4.27 -31.85
C ARG A 444 -6.56 -4.44 -32.33
N ILE A 445 -6.09 -5.68 -32.39
CA ILE A 445 -4.75 -5.94 -32.94
C ILE A 445 -4.80 -6.04 -34.47
N ALA A 446 -3.77 -5.52 -35.10
CA ALA A 446 -3.48 -5.78 -36.52
C ALA A 446 -2.05 -6.26 -36.66
N TYR A 447 -1.85 -7.17 -37.62
CA TYR A 447 -0.55 -7.74 -37.92
C TYR A 447 -0.13 -7.34 -39.32
N SER A 448 0.95 -6.62 -39.47
CA SER A 448 1.48 -6.20 -40.78
C SER A 448 3.00 -6.15 -40.73
N ALA A 449 3.64 -6.65 -41.78
CA ALA A 449 5.10 -6.62 -41.93
C ALA A 449 5.89 -7.11 -40.68
N ARG A 450 5.44 -8.20 -40.05
CA ARG A 450 5.99 -8.76 -38.78
C ARG A 450 5.85 -7.84 -37.57
N LYS A 451 5.05 -6.77 -37.66
CA LYS A 451 4.77 -5.86 -36.54
C LYS A 451 3.33 -6.03 -36.10
N LEU A 452 3.15 -6.09 -34.79
CA LEU A 452 1.83 -6.07 -34.16
C LEU A 452 1.53 -4.63 -33.73
N THR A 453 0.36 -4.14 -34.16
CA THR A 453 -0.12 -2.79 -33.82
C THR A 453 -1.39 -2.90 -32.98
N LEU A 454 -1.46 -2.12 -31.93
CA LEU A 454 -2.67 -1.92 -31.12
C LEU A 454 -3.44 -0.72 -31.68
N HIS A 455 -4.65 -0.92 -32.17
CA HIS A 455 -5.58 0.14 -32.54
C HIS A 455 -6.50 0.41 -31.35
N LEU A 456 -6.35 1.57 -30.72
CA LEU A 456 -7.06 2.02 -29.55
C LEU A 456 -8.23 2.95 -29.96
N PRO A 457 -9.25 3.14 -29.10
CA PRO A 457 -10.36 4.06 -29.38
C PRO A 457 -9.86 5.49 -29.58
N THR A 458 -10.31 6.16 -30.64
CA THR A 458 -10.04 7.58 -30.87
C THR A 458 -10.73 8.44 -29.80
N GLY A 459 -10.04 9.49 -29.35
CA GLY A 459 -10.60 10.43 -28.34
C GLY A 459 -10.70 9.81 -26.95
N TRP A 460 -9.85 8.80 -26.62
CA TRP A 460 -9.79 8.28 -25.26
C TRP A 460 -9.39 9.39 -24.28
N PRO A 461 -10.14 9.63 -23.19
CA PRO A 461 -9.88 10.79 -22.32
C PRO A 461 -8.48 10.78 -21.67
N TRP A 462 -7.84 9.63 -21.57
CA TRP A 462 -6.50 9.44 -20.99
C TRP A 462 -5.48 8.94 -22.02
N GLU A 463 -5.64 9.34 -23.27
CA GLU A 463 -4.76 8.98 -24.39
C GLU A 463 -3.30 9.38 -24.11
N ASN A 464 -3.05 10.65 -23.74
CA ASN A 464 -1.70 11.13 -23.47
C ASN A 464 -1.00 10.37 -22.32
N PRO A 465 -1.59 10.20 -21.13
CA PRO A 465 -1.05 9.34 -20.09
C PRO A 465 -0.75 7.90 -20.55
N TRP A 466 -1.64 7.33 -21.34
CA TRP A 466 -1.47 5.97 -21.86
C TRP A 466 -0.29 5.87 -22.83
N ILE A 467 -0.19 6.81 -23.80
CA ILE A 467 0.92 6.89 -24.74
C ILE A 467 2.24 7.08 -24.00
N THR A 468 2.29 8.01 -23.02
CA THR A 468 3.49 8.25 -22.21
C THR A 468 3.97 6.99 -21.52
N LEU A 469 3.07 6.23 -20.88
CA LEU A 469 3.39 4.93 -20.28
C LEU A 469 3.91 3.95 -21.33
N PHE A 470 3.24 3.82 -22.48
CA PHE A 470 3.63 2.90 -23.55
C PHE A 470 5.03 3.24 -24.09
N GLU A 471 5.27 4.51 -24.39
CA GLU A 471 6.56 4.97 -24.92
C GLU A 471 7.71 4.78 -23.90
N SER A 472 7.47 4.99 -22.63
CA SER A 472 8.46 4.73 -21.57
C SER A 472 8.93 3.27 -21.56
N MET A 473 8.08 2.36 -22.05
CA MET A 473 8.40 0.93 -22.14
C MET A 473 8.99 0.53 -23.50
N PHE A 474 8.62 1.16 -24.62
CA PHE A 474 8.94 0.65 -25.95
C PHE A 474 9.78 1.58 -26.83
N ARG A 475 9.88 2.88 -26.49
CA ARG A 475 10.87 3.73 -27.14
C ARG A 475 12.28 3.28 -26.77
N ARG A 476 13.06 2.85 -27.75
CA ARG A 476 14.53 2.75 -27.59
C ARG A 476 15.03 4.17 -27.33
N ASN A 477 15.91 4.35 -26.34
CA ASN A 477 16.72 5.55 -26.23
C ASN A 477 17.54 5.66 -27.53
N ILE A 478 17.02 6.36 -28.52
CA ILE A 478 17.82 6.85 -29.62
C ILE A 478 18.56 8.04 -29.00
N PRO A 479 19.90 7.98 -28.85
CA PRO A 479 20.63 9.15 -28.40
C PRO A 479 20.29 10.26 -29.40
N ILE A 480 19.79 11.38 -28.90
CA ILE A 480 19.64 12.60 -29.71
C ILE A 480 21.08 12.96 -30.06
N SER A 481 21.50 12.61 -31.28
CA SER A 481 22.71 13.19 -31.87
C SER A 481 22.45 14.68 -32.00
N ALA A 482 23.20 15.46 -31.21
CA ALA A 482 23.24 16.90 -31.27
C ALA A 482 23.69 17.39 -32.65
#